data_351ea1c864de990c015212b51f5a988a
#
_entry.id   351ea1c864de990c015212b51f5a988a
#
_cell.length_a   1.000
_cell.length_b   1.000
_cell.length_c   1.000
_cell.angle_alpha   90.00
_cell.angle_beta   90.00
_cell.angle_gamma   90.00
#
_symmetry.space_group_name_H-M   'P 1'
#
loop_
_entity.id
_entity.type
_entity.pdbx_description
1 polymer ?
#
loop_
_entity_poly.entity_id
_entity_poly.type
_entity_poly.pdbx_seq_one_letter_code
_entity_poly.pdbx_strand_id
1 'polypeptide(L)'
;SIGEALAIIRSDIKLGFPGVVFIRDFGFVAMGQILAYYTYSLKLRYRKSISLSILYWISLVIAILGLTLNLEKGPIVIFFFSLLVIRFFHGHRSSPMAQGFIFFLLASLLVGTYLVTLGTDLPVEYFVEEIIGRIFIAQVAGVFMTLSIFPSEYDFVFFSGIGVLSDAFGGSQSAGSPRMVMEHFRPTEVAGGLLGYKSSYFVAEAYGNFGIIGMLLSPFIVGAITSLYFAILKKFKNQ
;
A
#
# COMPACT_ATOMS: atom_id res chain seq x y z
N SER A 1 -21.86 4.43 -10.45
CA SER A 1 -21.36 3.03 -10.48
C SER A 1 -21.12 2.50 -9.06
N ILE A 2 -21.03 1.17 -8.90
CA ILE A 2 -20.69 0.55 -7.59
C ILE A 2 -19.32 1.06 -7.10
N GLY A 3 -18.39 1.32 -8.02
CA GLY A 3 -17.08 1.88 -7.71
C GLY A 3 -17.13 3.28 -7.10
N GLU A 4 -18.02 4.14 -7.58
CA GLU A 4 -18.23 5.49 -7.02
C GLU A 4 -18.85 5.41 -5.63
N ALA A 5 -19.87 4.56 -5.45
CA ALA A 5 -20.46 4.35 -4.13
C ALA A 5 -19.44 3.86 -3.09
N LEU A 6 -18.57 2.92 -3.47
CA LEU A 6 -17.48 2.45 -2.61
C LEU A 6 -16.42 3.54 -2.33
N ALA A 7 -16.15 4.43 -3.29
CA ALA A 7 -15.22 5.53 -3.08
C ALA A 7 -15.78 6.56 -2.07
N ILE A 8 -17.08 6.88 -2.19
CA ILE A 8 -17.78 7.75 -1.24
C ILE A 8 -17.78 7.14 0.16
N ILE A 9 -18.17 5.86 0.29
CA ILE A 9 -18.16 5.15 1.58
C ILE A 9 -16.75 5.15 2.22
N ARG A 10 -15.69 4.96 1.43
CA ARG A 10 -14.31 5.07 1.95
C ARG A 10 -13.97 6.46 2.46
N SER A 11 -14.39 7.48 1.72
CA SER A 11 -14.20 8.88 2.12
C SER A 11 -14.91 9.14 3.45
N ASP A 12 -16.16 8.71 3.57
CA ASP A 12 -16.95 8.88 4.78
C ASP A 12 -16.36 8.13 5.98
N ILE A 13 -15.88 6.90 5.80
CA ILE A 13 -15.19 6.14 6.85
C ILE A 13 -13.89 6.84 7.27
N LYS A 14 -13.12 7.38 6.30
CA LYS A 14 -11.87 8.10 6.61
C LYS A 14 -12.13 9.41 7.37
N LEU A 15 -13.13 10.16 6.99
CA LEU A 15 -13.49 11.45 7.60
C LEU A 15 -14.26 11.28 8.90
N GLY A 16 -15.12 10.27 8.99
CA GLY A 16 -15.99 10.01 10.15
C GLY A 16 -15.31 9.23 11.28
N PHE A 17 -14.03 8.83 11.16
CA PHE A 17 -13.35 8.10 12.22
C PHE A 17 -13.19 8.97 13.48
N PRO A 18 -13.74 8.56 14.62
CA PRO A 18 -13.64 9.33 15.87
C PRO A 18 -12.22 9.19 16.43
N GLY A 19 -11.35 10.12 16.13
CA GLY A 19 -9.99 10.13 16.63
C GLY A 19 -8.95 10.57 15.62
N VAL A 20 -7.70 10.47 16.02
CA VAL A 20 -6.57 10.84 15.17
C VAL A 20 -6.40 9.79 14.08
N VAL A 21 -6.50 10.20 12.82
CA VAL A 21 -6.33 9.32 11.63
C VAL A 21 -5.03 8.52 11.71
N PHE A 22 -3.97 9.11 12.25
CA PHE A 22 -2.69 8.44 12.48
C PHE A 22 -2.82 7.21 13.40
N ILE A 23 -3.63 7.28 14.47
CA ILE A 23 -3.83 6.13 15.37
C ILE A 23 -4.55 5.01 14.64
N ARG A 24 -5.52 5.33 13.78
CA ARG A 24 -6.20 4.34 12.94
C ARG A 24 -5.22 3.66 11.98
N ASP A 25 -4.53 4.46 11.18
CA ASP A 25 -3.71 3.92 10.09
C ASP A 25 -2.44 3.25 10.62
N PHE A 26 -1.79 3.84 11.61
CA PHE A 26 -0.61 3.25 12.22
C PHE A 26 -0.96 2.14 13.22
N GLY A 27 -1.90 2.38 14.15
CA GLY A 27 -2.22 1.43 15.21
C GLY A 27 -2.95 0.19 14.71
N PHE A 28 -4.04 0.37 13.98
CA PHE A 28 -4.86 -0.77 13.54
C PHE A 28 -4.36 -1.37 12.23
N VAL A 29 -4.03 -0.55 11.23
CA VAL A 29 -3.66 -1.07 9.92
C VAL A 29 -2.20 -1.56 9.93
N ALA A 30 -1.22 -0.72 10.23
CA ALA A 30 0.18 -1.10 10.14
C ALA A 30 0.61 -2.04 11.29
N MET A 31 0.33 -1.67 12.54
CA MET A 31 0.75 -2.47 13.71
C MET A 31 0.02 -3.81 13.78
N GLY A 32 -1.27 -3.86 13.39
CA GLY A 32 -2.03 -5.11 13.30
C GLY A 32 -1.37 -6.12 12.36
N GLN A 33 -0.94 -5.67 11.19
CA GLN A 33 -0.22 -6.51 10.22
C GLN A 33 1.14 -6.97 10.75
N ILE A 34 1.94 -6.06 11.31
CA ILE A 34 3.26 -6.37 11.88
C ILE A 34 3.12 -7.41 12.99
N LEU A 35 2.13 -7.25 13.88
CA LEU A 35 1.87 -8.19 14.97
C LEU A 35 1.47 -9.57 14.43
N ALA A 36 0.63 -9.62 13.37
CA ALA A 36 0.25 -10.88 12.74
C ALA A 36 1.45 -11.58 12.09
N TYR A 37 2.34 -10.86 11.40
CA TYR A 37 3.56 -11.42 10.81
C TYR A 37 4.50 -11.96 11.88
N TYR A 38 4.71 -11.20 12.94
CA TYR A 38 5.59 -11.58 14.05
C TYR A 38 5.07 -12.82 14.79
N THR A 39 3.81 -12.83 15.19
CA THR A 39 3.19 -13.95 15.89
C THR A 39 3.11 -15.20 15.01
N TYR A 40 2.89 -15.03 13.69
CA TYR A 40 2.95 -16.15 12.74
C TYR A 40 4.36 -16.75 12.65
N SER A 41 5.39 -15.91 12.57
CA SER A 41 6.78 -16.35 12.57
C SER A 41 7.13 -17.13 13.85
N LEU A 42 6.72 -16.63 15.03
CA LEU A 42 6.90 -17.33 16.29
C LEU A 42 6.13 -18.66 16.33
N LYS A 43 4.88 -18.70 15.87
CA LYS A 43 4.09 -19.93 15.78
C LYS A 43 4.76 -20.98 14.89
N LEU A 44 5.36 -20.57 13.78
CA LEU A 44 6.09 -21.50 12.91
C LEU A 44 7.35 -22.06 13.59
N ARG A 45 8.01 -21.25 14.42
CA ARG A 45 9.20 -21.67 15.18
C ARG A 45 8.83 -22.55 16.38
N TYR A 46 7.80 -22.19 17.11
CA TYR A 46 7.37 -22.87 18.36
C TYR A 46 6.01 -23.55 18.18
N ARG A 47 5.94 -24.54 17.30
CA ARG A 47 4.70 -25.20 16.83
C ARG A 47 3.81 -25.79 17.92
N LYS A 48 4.39 -26.24 19.03
CA LYS A 48 3.65 -26.90 20.12
C LYS A 48 3.02 -25.92 21.11
N SER A 49 3.29 -24.62 21.00
CA SER A 49 2.76 -23.62 21.94
C SER A 49 1.34 -23.22 21.56
N ILE A 50 0.39 -23.60 22.38
CA ILE A 50 -1.03 -23.23 22.25
C ILE A 50 -1.19 -21.72 22.41
N SER A 51 -0.49 -21.09 23.38
CA SER A 51 -0.54 -19.65 23.62
C SER A 51 -0.13 -18.83 22.40
N LEU A 52 0.94 -19.24 21.69
CA LEU A 52 1.35 -18.59 20.46
C LEU A 52 0.35 -18.80 19.31
N SER A 53 -0.33 -19.95 19.27
CA SER A 53 -1.41 -20.17 18.31
C SER A 53 -2.59 -19.25 18.56
N ILE A 54 -3.01 -19.08 19.81
CA ILE A 54 -4.10 -18.16 20.18
C ILE A 54 -3.70 -16.73 19.83
N LEU A 55 -2.50 -16.31 20.24
CA LEU A 55 -1.99 -14.95 19.95
C LEU A 55 -1.94 -14.66 18.45
N TYR A 56 -1.52 -15.63 17.63
CA TYR A 56 -1.54 -15.50 16.18
C TYR A 56 -2.96 -15.30 15.63
N TRP A 57 -3.93 -16.10 16.08
CA TRP A 57 -5.29 -15.97 15.60
C TRP A 57 -5.93 -14.62 15.97
N ILE A 58 -5.69 -14.16 17.22
CA ILE A 58 -6.12 -12.83 17.65
C ILE A 58 -5.48 -11.74 16.78
N SER A 59 -4.17 -11.82 16.58
CA SER A 59 -3.44 -10.86 15.73
C SER A 59 -3.92 -10.87 14.28
N LEU A 60 -4.23 -12.04 13.74
CA LEU A 60 -4.77 -12.21 12.39
C LEU A 60 -6.14 -11.52 12.25
N VAL A 61 -7.03 -11.72 13.24
CA VAL A 61 -8.35 -11.05 13.22
C VAL A 61 -8.18 -9.54 13.29
N ILE A 62 -7.32 -9.03 14.17
CA ILE A 62 -7.04 -7.58 14.27
C ILE A 62 -6.49 -7.04 12.94
N ALA A 63 -5.55 -7.75 12.31
CA ALA A 63 -4.98 -7.35 11.02
C ALA A 63 -6.04 -7.32 9.91
N ILE A 64 -6.91 -8.34 9.84
CA ILE A 64 -7.98 -8.39 8.83
C ILE A 64 -8.97 -7.24 9.07
N LEU A 65 -9.41 -7.01 10.30
CA LEU A 65 -10.29 -5.88 10.62
C LEU A 65 -9.65 -4.54 10.25
N GLY A 66 -8.36 -4.33 10.57
CA GLY A 66 -7.63 -3.13 10.18
C GLY A 66 -7.56 -2.93 8.66
N LEU A 67 -7.31 -4.01 7.92
CA LEU A 67 -7.26 -3.98 6.45
C LEU A 67 -8.62 -3.69 5.82
N THR A 68 -9.71 -4.20 6.41
CA THR A 68 -11.07 -3.97 5.90
C THR A 68 -11.57 -2.54 6.16
N LEU A 69 -11.05 -1.86 7.20
CA LEU A 69 -11.43 -0.47 7.48
C LEU A 69 -11.12 0.49 6.31
N ASN A 70 -10.09 0.23 5.55
CA ASN A 70 -9.72 1.07 4.41
C ASN A 70 -10.42 0.67 3.11
N LEU A 71 -11.13 -0.47 3.07
CA LEU A 71 -11.77 -1.03 1.87
C LEU A 71 -10.85 -1.09 0.64
N GLU A 72 -9.53 -1.15 0.88
CA GLU A 72 -8.51 -1.25 -0.16
C GLU A 72 -8.13 -2.70 -0.38
N LYS A 73 -8.13 -3.13 -1.63
CA LYS A 73 -7.93 -4.55 -2.00
C LYS A 73 -6.46 -4.95 -2.02
N GLY A 74 -5.61 -4.03 -2.45
CA GLY A 74 -4.17 -4.26 -2.58
C GLY A 74 -3.50 -4.70 -1.27
N PRO A 75 -3.70 -3.98 -0.16
CA PRO A 75 -3.14 -4.35 1.14
C PRO A 75 -3.54 -5.75 1.62
N ILE A 76 -4.78 -6.18 1.35
CA ILE A 76 -5.25 -7.52 1.74
C ILE A 76 -4.45 -8.60 0.99
N VAL A 77 -4.28 -8.44 -0.31
CA VAL A 77 -3.51 -9.40 -1.13
C VAL A 77 -2.04 -9.44 -0.69
N ILE A 78 -1.42 -8.27 -0.48
CA ILE A 78 -0.04 -8.15 -0.02
C ILE A 78 0.12 -8.81 1.36
N PHE A 79 -0.84 -8.62 2.26
CA PHE A 79 -0.83 -9.22 3.59
C PHE A 79 -0.77 -10.74 3.54
N PHE A 80 -1.68 -11.38 2.79
CA PHE A 80 -1.69 -12.84 2.66
C PHE A 80 -0.47 -13.36 1.90
N PHE A 81 -0.02 -12.66 0.87
CA PHE A 81 1.22 -13.00 0.17
C PHE A 81 2.43 -12.95 1.11
N SER A 82 2.52 -11.94 1.97
CA SER A 82 3.59 -11.84 2.97
C SER A 82 3.59 -12.99 3.98
N LEU A 83 2.41 -13.46 4.41
CA LEU A 83 2.32 -14.67 5.27
C LEU A 83 2.86 -15.91 4.54
N LEU A 84 2.61 -16.05 3.24
CA LEU A 84 3.19 -17.14 2.44
C LEU A 84 4.70 -17.05 2.35
N VAL A 85 5.24 -15.84 2.11
CA VAL A 85 6.68 -15.59 2.06
C VAL A 85 7.33 -15.95 3.40
N ILE A 86 6.74 -15.53 4.53
CA ILE A 86 7.21 -15.88 5.88
C ILE A 86 7.25 -17.42 6.05
N ARG A 87 6.18 -18.11 5.65
CA ARG A 87 6.13 -19.57 5.71
C ARG A 87 7.24 -20.24 4.90
N PHE A 88 7.48 -19.74 3.70
CA PHE A 88 8.55 -20.23 2.82
C PHE A 88 9.93 -20.06 3.47
N PHE A 89 10.24 -18.90 4.03
CA PHE A 89 11.51 -18.64 4.71
C PHE A 89 11.74 -19.47 5.98
N HIS A 90 10.68 -19.96 6.62
CA HIS A 90 10.81 -20.88 7.75
C HIS A 90 11.01 -22.35 7.33
N GLY A 91 11.32 -22.60 6.06
CA GLY A 91 11.62 -23.94 5.54
C GLY A 91 10.42 -24.88 5.48
N HIS A 92 9.21 -24.34 5.65
CA HIS A 92 8.00 -25.09 5.48
C HIS A 92 7.69 -25.26 4.00
N ARG A 93 8.33 -26.26 3.41
CA ARG A 93 7.99 -26.71 2.05
C ARG A 93 6.55 -27.23 2.08
N SER A 94 5.59 -26.34 1.80
CA SER A 94 4.28 -26.82 1.39
C SER A 94 4.45 -27.58 0.07
N SER A 95 3.65 -28.60 -0.16
CA SER A 95 3.66 -29.28 -1.45
C SER A 95 3.45 -28.25 -2.57
N PRO A 96 4.03 -28.42 -3.76
CA PRO A 96 3.80 -27.52 -4.89
C PRO A 96 2.31 -27.32 -5.17
N MET A 97 1.51 -28.35 -4.95
CA MET A 97 0.05 -28.29 -5.08
C MET A 97 -0.60 -27.34 -4.07
N ALA A 98 -0.17 -27.36 -2.80
CA ALA A 98 -0.68 -26.44 -1.79
C ALA A 98 -0.27 -24.99 -2.07
N GLN A 99 0.94 -24.76 -2.60
CA GLN A 99 1.39 -23.43 -3.03
C GLN A 99 0.55 -22.93 -4.22
N GLY A 100 0.34 -23.78 -5.22
CA GLY A 100 -0.51 -23.48 -6.37
C GLY A 100 -1.95 -23.18 -5.96
N PHE A 101 -2.52 -23.94 -5.04
CA PHE A 101 -3.88 -23.69 -4.52
C PHE A 101 -3.99 -22.35 -3.80
N ILE A 102 -3.01 -21.99 -2.97
CA ILE A 102 -3.03 -20.68 -2.26
C ILE A 102 -2.86 -19.54 -3.26
N PHE A 103 -1.95 -19.69 -4.25
CA PHE A 103 -1.80 -18.69 -5.29
C PHE A 103 -3.09 -18.53 -6.10
N PHE A 104 -3.75 -19.63 -6.47
CA PHE A 104 -5.04 -19.62 -7.15
C PHE A 104 -6.12 -18.91 -6.30
N LEU A 105 -6.16 -19.18 -5.00
CA LEU A 105 -7.09 -18.55 -4.08
C LEU A 105 -6.89 -17.04 -3.96
N LEU A 106 -5.62 -16.57 -3.90
CA LEU A 106 -5.28 -15.15 -3.90
C LEU A 106 -5.60 -14.48 -5.24
N ALA A 107 -5.33 -15.14 -6.35
CA ALA A 107 -5.69 -14.67 -7.68
C ALA A 107 -7.21 -14.57 -7.84
N SER A 108 -7.96 -15.59 -7.40
CA SER A 108 -9.43 -15.60 -7.43
C SER A 108 -10.02 -14.51 -6.55
N LEU A 109 -9.43 -14.24 -5.38
CA LEU A 109 -9.84 -13.14 -4.51
C LEU A 109 -9.62 -11.79 -5.21
N LEU A 110 -8.47 -11.58 -5.84
CA LEU A 110 -8.16 -10.39 -6.60
C LEU A 110 -9.17 -10.20 -7.74
N VAL A 111 -9.36 -11.22 -8.56
CA VAL A 111 -10.31 -11.23 -9.69
C VAL A 111 -11.73 -10.97 -9.18
N GLY A 112 -12.18 -11.67 -8.16
CA GLY A 112 -13.51 -11.49 -7.57
C GLY A 112 -13.75 -10.06 -7.08
N THR A 113 -12.76 -9.46 -6.44
CA THR A 113 -12.87 -8.06 -5.99
C THR A 113 -12.93 -7.07 -7.17
N TYR A 114 -12.27 -7.37 -8.29
CA TYR A 114 -12.37 -6.57 -9.51
C TYR A 114 -13.75 -6.72 -10.17
N LEU A 115 -14.29 -7.93 -10.29
CA LEU A 115 -15.62 -8.17 -10.84
C LEU A 115 -16.71 -7.43 -10.07
N VAL A 116 -16.63 -7.44 -8.73
CA VAL A 116 -17.60 -6.71 -7.89
C VAL A 116 -17.54 -5.20 -8.10
N THR A 117 -16.36 -4.64 -8.41
CA THR A 117 -16.21 -3.18 -8.56
C THR A 117 -16.43 -2.65 -9.97
N LEU A 118 -16.11 -3.43 -10.99
CA LEU A 118 -16.25 -3.02 -12.39
C LEU A 118 -17.62 -3.43 -12.96
N GLY A 119 -18.28 -4.41 -12.33
CA GLY A 119 -19.51 -5.01 -12.85
C GLY A 119 -19.23 -6.25 -13.69
N THR A 120 -20.22 -7.11 -13.81
CA THR A 120 -20.10 -8.38 -14.55
C THR A 120 -20.34 -8.25 -16.06
N ASP A 121 -20.79 -7.08 -16.51
CA ASP A 121 -21.22 -6.86 -17.89
C ASP A 121 -20.09 -6.44 -18.85
N LEU A 122 -18.86 -6.38 -18.34
CA LEU A 122 -17.70 -5.98 -19.13
C LEU A 122 -17.10 -7.18 -19.87
N PRO A 123 -16.65 -7.00 -21.13
CA PRO A 123 -15.90 -8.04 -21.86
C PRO A 123 -14.65 -8.46 -21.08
N VAL A 124 -14.31 -9.75 -21.19
CA VAL A 124 -13.11 -10.32 -20.52
C VAL A 124 -11.82 -9.60 -20.92
N GLU A 125 -11.75 -9.15 -22.17
CA GLU A 125 -10.60 -8.39 -22.70
C GLU A 125 -10.39 -7.07 -21.96
N TYR A 126 -11.47 -6.31 -21.73
CA TYR A 126 -11.41 -5.07 -20.95
C TYR A 126 -10.95 -5.31 -19.51
N PHE A 127 -11.38 -6.43 -18.93
CA PHE A 127 -10.99 -6.82 -17.58
C PHE A 127 -9.48 -7.14 -17.50
N VAL A 128 -8.95 -7.86 -18.48
CA VAL A 128 -7.51 -8.20 -18.55
C VAL A 128 -6.68 -6.92 -18.79
N GLU A 129 -7.11 -6.05 -19.69
CA GLU A 129 -6.46 -4.76 -19.93
C GLU A 129 -6.43 -3.87 -18.69
N GLU A 130 -7.52 -3.81 -17.94
CA GLU A 130 -7.60 -3.01 -16.70
C GLU A 130 -6.65 -3.57 -15.62
N ILE A 131 -6.59 -4.89 -15.45
CA ILE A 131 -5.65 -5.51 -14.49
C ILE A 131 -4.20 -5.26 -14.90
N ILE A 132 -3.85 -5.52 -16.15
CA ILE A 132 -2.50 -5.30 -16.68
C ILE A 132 -2.15 -3.83 -16.60
N GLY A 133 -3.08 -2.95 -17.00
CA GLY A 133 -2.94 -1.51 -16.92
C GLY A 133 -2.63 -1.03 -15.51
N ARG A 134 -3.35 -1.55 -14.50
CA ARG A 134 -3.11 -1.18 -13.10
C ARG A 134 -1.81 -1.71 -12.53
N ILE A 135 -1.43 -2.93 -12.87
CA ILE A 135 -0.20 -3.55 -12.34
C ILE A 135 1.05 -2.96 -12.97
N PHE A 136 1.05 -2.78 -14.30
CA PHE A 136 2.27 -2.41 -15.04
C PHE A 136 2.29 -0.96 -15.51
N ILE A 137 1.14 -0.41 -15.93
CA ILE A 137 1.08 0.91 -16.58
C ILE A 137 0.79 2.02 -15.59
N ALA A 138 -0.08 1.81 -14.61
CA ALA A 138 -0.55 2.88 -13.72
C ALA A 138 0.57 3.55 -12.93
N GLN A 139 1.57 2.78 -12.47
CA GLN A 139 2.73 3.30 -11.75
C GLN A 139 3.66 4.09 -12.67
N VAL A 140 3.90 3.56 -13.88
CA VAL A 140 4.73 4.22 -14.90
C VAL A 140 4.04 5.48 -15.41
N ALA A 141 2.72 5.44 -15.66
CA ALA A 141 1.95 6.62 -16.03
C ALA A 141 2.04 7.72 -14.97
N GLY A 142 2.04 7.36 -13.68
CA GLY A 142 2.27 8.31 -12.59
C GLY A 142 3.61 9.04 -12.68
N VAL A 143 4.67 8.34 -13.10
CA VAL A 143 5.98 8.97 -13.35
C VAL A 143 5.89 10.01 -14.47
N PHE A 144 5.35 9.63 -15.63
CA PHE A 144 5.21 10.55 -16.76
C PHE A 144 4.32 11.75 -16.43
N MET A 145 3.21 11.55 -15.75
CA MET A 145 2.33 12.62 -15.29
C MET A 145 3.08 13.60 -14.38
N THR A 146 3.87 13.11 -13.44
CA THR A 146 4.67 13.96 -12.55
C THR A 146 5.72 14.75 -13.34
N LEU A 147 6.45 14.10 -14.23
CA LEU A 147 7.45 14.76 -15.08
C LEU A 147 6.85 15.81 -16.01
N SER A 148 5.61 15.65 -16.45
CA SER A 148 4.97 16.58 -17.40
C SER A 148 4.49 17.88 -16.75
N ILE A 149 4.17 17.86 -15.43
CA ILE A 149 3.64 19.05 -14.73
C ILE A 149 4.68 19.78 -13.88
N PHE A 150 5.78 19.11 -13.49
CA PHE A 150 6.88 19.74 -12.76
C PHE A 150 8.10 19.95 -13.68
N PRO A 151 8.73 21.11 -13.68
CA PRO A 151 8.34 22.36 -13.01
C PRO A 151 7.46 23.25 -13.87
N SER A 152 6.89 22.78 -15.01
CA SER A 152 6.22 23.61 -16.01
C SER A 152 4.94 24.26 -15.52
N GLU A 153 4.12 23.55 -14.77
CA GLU A 153 2.81 24.00 -14.27
C GLU A 153 2.84 24.27 -12.75
N TYR A 154 3.68 23.54 -12.02
CA TYR A 154 3.84 23.64 -10.58
C TYR A 154 5.30 23.70 -10.18
N ASP A 155 5.63 24.54 -9.22
CA ASP A 155 6.95 24.54 -8.59
C ASP A 155 7.19 23.25 -7.78
N PHE A 156 8.46 22.89 -7.60
CA PHE A 156 8.82 21.76 -6.76
C PHE A 156 8.34 21.93 -5.31
N VAL A 157 7.75 20.87 -4.78
CA VAL A 157 7.07 20.90 -3.48
C VAL A 157 8.03 20.93 -2.29
N PHE A 158 9.28 20.49 -2.50
CA PHE A 158 10.29 20.34 -1.47
C PHE A 158 9.76 19.56 -0.25
N PHE A 159 10.07 20.00 0.96
CA PHE A 159 9.63 19.36 2.20
C PHE A 159 8.18 19.64 2.57
N SER A 160 7.51 20.59 1.92
CA SER A 160 6.13 20.95 2.25
C SER A 160 5.12 19.85 1.94
N GLY A 161 5.45 18.91 1.03
CA GLY A 161 4.67 17.71 0.74
C GLY A 161 4.81 16.58 1.78
N ILE A 162 5.74 16.70 2.72
CA ILE A 162 5.98 15.68 3.75
C ILE A 162 5.48 16.24 5.08
N GLY A 163 4.26 15.87 5.50
CA GLY A 163 3.54 16.48 6.61
C GLY A 163 4.38 16.75 7.88
N VAL A 164 5.14 15.75 8.36
CA VAL A 164 5.99 15.92 9.55
C VAL A 164 7.13 16.92 9.33
N LEU A 165 7.69 16.99 8.13
CA LEU A 165 8.77 17.92 7.81
C LEU A 165 8.23 19.32 7.49
N SER A 166 7.06 19.43 6.87
CA SER A 166 6.38 20.71 6.64
C SER A 166 6.20 21.47 7.94
N ASP A 167 5.69 20.82 8.98
CA ASP A 167 5.48 21.43 10.29
C ASP A 167 6.81 21.85 10.94
N ALA A 168 7.86 21.04 10.78
CA ALA A 168 9.19 21.33 11.32
C ALA A 168 9.89 22.51 10.64
N PHE A 169 9.64 22.74 9.34
CA PHE A 169 10.23 23.83 8.56
C PHE A 169 9.32 25.07 8.41
N GLY A 170 8.17 25.10 9.14
CA GLY A 170 7.27 26.27 9.18
C GLY A 170 6.54 26.54 7.86
N GLY A 171 6.45 25.55 7.00
CA GLY A 171 5.73 25.62 5.73
C GLY A 171 4.23 25.34 5.93
N SER A 172 3.37 25.97 5.12
CA SER A 172 2.00 25.52 4.98
C SER A 172 2.02 24.14 4.33
N GLN A 173 1.30 23.16 4.89
CA GLN A 173 1.15 21.84 4.27
C GLN A 173 0.62 22.01 2.84
N SER A 174 1.46 21.74 1.85
CA SER A 174 0.98 21.61 0.49
C SER A 174 0.43 20.20 0.27
N ALA A 175 -0.52 20.08 -0.61
CA ALA A 175 -0.87 18.77 -1.14
C ALA A 175 0.41 18.18 -1.75
N GLY A 176 0.86 17.01 -1.29
CA GLY A 176 2.07 16.37 -1.84
C GLY A 176 1.99 16.18 -3.38
N SER A 177 3.13 16.05 -4.05
CA SER A 177 3.18 15.93 -5.51
C SER A 177 2.20 14.90 -6.11
N PRO A 178 1.92 13.72 -5.49
CA PRO A 178 0.92 12.79 -6.01
C PRO A 178 -0.51 13.33 -6.02
N ARG A 179 -0.83 14.21 -5.06
CA ARG A 179 -2.14 14.85 -5.00
C ARG A 179 -2.28 15.94 -6.06
N MET A 180 -1.25 16.76 -6.24
CA MET A 180 -1.22 17.80 -7.27
C MET A 180 -1.35 17.21 -8.68
N VAL A 181 -0.69 16.07 -8.95
CA VAL A 181 -0.86 15.32 -10.19
C VAL A 181 -2.33 14.94 -10.42
N MET A 182 -3.02 14.42 -9.40
CA MET A 182 -4.42 14.05 -9.54
C MET A 182 -5.32 15.27 -9.75
N GLU A 183 -5.09 16.34 -9.03
CA GLU A 183 -5.84 17.60 -9.17
C GLU A 183 -5.69 18.22 -10.55
N HIS A 184 -4.50 18.09 -11.15
CA HIS A 184 -4.24 18.59 -12.50
C HIS A 184 -4.95 17.76 -13.58
N PHE A 185 -4.81 16.42 -13.54
CA PHE A 185 -5.33 15.55 -14.59
C PHE A 185 -6.79 15.13 -14.41
N ARG A 186 -7.32 15.14 -13.18
CA ARG A 186 -8.67 14.70 -12.84
C ARG A 186 -9.34 15.57 -11.78
N PRO A 187 -9.47 16.88 -12.01
CA PRO A 187 -9.96 17.82 -11.01
C PRO A 187 -11.39 17.53 -10.56
N THR A 188 -12.28 17.12 -11.46
CA THR A 188 -13.67 16.81 -11.15
C THR A 188 -13.83 15.57 -10.25
N GLU A 189 -13.04 14.55 -10.48
CA GLU A 189 -13.06 13.32 -9.69
C GLU A 189 -12.47 13.56 -8.29
N VAL A 190 -11.43 14.40 -8.21
CA VAL A 190 -10.83 14.80 -6.94
C VAL A 190 -11.78 15.68 -6.11
N ALA A 191 -12.44 16.65 -6.74
CA ALA A 191 -13.44 17.49 -6.09
C ALA A 191 -14.65 16.68 -5.58
N GLY A 192 -15.03 15.63 -6.31
CA GLY A 192 -16.07 14.68 -5.91
C GLY A 192 -15.63 13.68 -4.82
N GLY A 193 -14.40 13.73 -4.33
CA GLY A 193 -13.89 12.77 -3.32
C GLY A 193 -13.63 11.36 -3.85
N LEU A 194 -13.73 11.16 -5.17
CA LEU A 194 -13.60 9.83 -5.79
C LEU A 194 -12.14 9.38 -5.89
N LEU A 195 -11.21 10.34 -6.03
CA LEU A 195 -9.78 10.08 -6.18
C LEU A 195 -8.97 10.91 -5.17
N GLY A 196 -7.92 10.33 -4.63
CA GLY A 196 -7.04 10.97 -3.65
C GLY A 196 -5.67 11.32 -4.19
N TYR A 197 -4.88 10.30 -4.48
CA TYR A 197 -3.46 10.43 -4.84
C TYR A 197 -3.14 9.58 -6.06
N LYS A 198 -2.23 10.05 -6.92
CA LYS A 198 -1.71 9.24 -8.02
C LYS A 198 -0.63 8.31 -7.50
N SER A 199 -0.88 7.02 -7.59
CA SER A 199 0.17 6.03 -7.34
C SER A 199 1.30 6.18 -8.37
N SER A 200 2.52 6.29 -7.88
CA SER A 200 3.72 6.34 -8.71
C SER A 200 4.89 5.70 -7.96
N TYR A 201 6.02 5.50 -8.66
CA TYR A 201 7.23 5.08 -7.98
C TYR A 201 7.78 6.22 -7.12
N PHE A 202 8.45 5.87 -6.00
CA PHE A 202 9.10 6.85 -5.11
C PHE A 202 10.05 7.81 -5.82
N VAL A 203 10.59 7.38 -6.97
CA VAL A 203 11.45 8.20 -7.85
C VAL A 203 10.68 9.41 -8.42
N ALA A 204 9.41 9.22 -8.80
CA ALA A 204 8.57 10.32 -9.29
C ALA A 204 8.19 11.30 -8.18
N GLU A 205 7.90 10.79 -6.97
CA GLU A 205 7.64 11.64 -5.81
C GLU A 205 8.88 12.45 -5.44
N ALA A 206 10.06 11.82 -5.48
CA ALA A 206 11.33 12.52 -5.25
C ALA A 206 11.59 13.60 -6.31
N TYR A 207 11.18 13.36 -7.57
CA TYR A 207 11.26 14.36 -8.62
C TYR A 207 10.30 15.54 -8.37
N GLY A 208 9.05 15.27 -8.06
CA GLY A 208 8.06 16.33 -7.74
C GLY A 208 8.45 17.17 -6.52
N ASN A 209 9.24 16.59 -5.59
CA ASN A 209 9.74 17.31 -4.42
C ASN A 209 11.04 18.09 -4.71
N PHE A 210 12.05 17.48 -5.36
CA PHE A 210 13.41 18.00 -5.44
C PHE A 210 13.98 18.03 -6.87
N GLY A 211 13.13 17.84 -7.86
CA GLY A 211 13.57 17.80 -9.26
C GLY A 211 14.49 16.61 -9.55
N ILE A 212 15.32 16.78 -10.56
CA ILE A 212 16.26 15.77 -11.04
C ILE A 212 17.21 15.25 -9.95
N ILE A 213 17.62 16.13 -9.04
CA ILE A 213 18.51 15.77 -7.93
C ILE A 213 17.82 14.77 -7.00
N GLY A 214 16.56 15.04 -6.64
CA GLY A 214 15.75 14.12 -5.84
C GLY A 214 15.55 12.78 -6.53
N MET A 215 15.24 12.80 -7.82
CA MET A 215 15.07 11.61 -8.63
C MET A 215 16.34 10.72 -8.63
N LEU A 216 17.50 11.31 -8.81
CA LEU A 216 18.78 10.59 -8.85
C LEU A 216 19.22 10.08 -7.48
N LEU A 217 18.99 10.84 -6.41
CA LEU A 217 19.42 10.47 -5.05
C LEU A 217 18.48 9.50 -4.37
N SER A 218 17.19 9.49 -4.71
CA SER A 218 16.18 8.67 -4.03
C SER A 218 16.47 7.17 -4.03
N PRO A 219 16.99 6.52 -5.10
CA PRO A 219 17.34 5.10 -5.06
C PRO A 219 18.44 4.77 -4.05
N PHE A 220 19.43 5.66 -3.90
CA PHE A 220 20.51 5.47 -2.93
C PHE A 220 20.00 5.62 -1.50
N ILE A 221 19.13 6.59 -1.23
CA ILE A 221 18.52 6.80 0.09
C ILE A 221 17.67 5.59 0.47
N VAL A 222 16.78 5.15 -0.42
CA VAL A 222 15.93 3.98 -0.19
C VAL A 222 16.77 2.71 -0.03
N GLY A 223 17.81 2.55 -0.87
CA GLY A 223 18.74 1.43 -0.77
C GLY A 223 19.50 1.42 0.56
N ALA A 224 19.98 2.57 1.03
CA ALA A 224 20.66 2.69 2.31
C ALA A 224 19.74 2.36 3.49
N ILE A 225 18.51 2.92 3.51
CA ILE A 225 17.51 2.63 4.56
C ILE A 225 17.17 1.14 4.58
N THR A 226 16.94 0.55 3.41
CA THR A 226 16.63 -0.88 3.28
C THR A 226 17.80 -1.75 3.76
N SER A 227 19.04 -1.40 3.38
CA SER A 227 20.25 -2.11 3.82
C SER A 227 20.44 -2.03 5.33
N LEU A 228 20.22 -0.85 5.92
CA LEU A 228 20.28 -0.66 7.37
C LEU A 228 19.22 -1.52 8.08
N TYR A 229 18.00 -1.53 7.56
CA TYR A 229 16.93 -2.37 8.10
C TYR A 229 17.30 -3.86 8.10
N PHE A 230 17.83 -4.38 6.98
CA PHE A 230 18.30 -5.76 6.92
C PHE A 230 19.50 -6.03 7.84
N ALA A 231 20.44 -5.09 8.00
CA ALA A 231 21.55 -5.24 8.92
C ALA A 231 21.07 -5.37 10.37
N ILE A 232 20.09 -4.55 10.77
CA ILE A 232 19.46 -4.60 12.09
C ILE A 232 18.76 -5.97 12.29
N LEU A 233 17.95 -6.40 11.33
CA LEU A 233 17.25 -7.70 11.40
C LEU A 233 18.23 -8.87 11.52
N LYS A 234 19.35 -8.84 10.78
CA LYS A 234 20.38 -9.88 10.86
C LYS A 234 21.04 -9.94 12.24
N LYS A 235 21.23 -8.79 12.89
CA LYS A 235 21.76 -8.73 14.27
C LYS A 235 20.82 -9.41 15.27
N PHE A 236 19.50 -9.17 15.17
CA PHE A 236 18.52 -9.83 16.04
C PHE A 236 18.37 -11.34 15.80
N LYS A 237 18.64 -11.80 14.58
CA LYS A 237 18.57 -13.24 14.25
C LYS A 237 19.71 -14.04 14.90
N ASN A 238 20.84 -13.39 15.17
CA ASN A 238 22.05 -14.03 15.72
C ASN A 238 22.11 -13.99 17.25
N GLN A 239 21.13 -13.37 17.90
CA GLN A 239 20.88 -13.45 19.35
C GLN A 239 19.80 -14.51 19.63
#